data_2b8aa5638cc6bca86bb9305e3910637c
#
_entry.id   2b8aa5638cc6bca86bb9305e3910637c
#
_cell.length_a   1.000
_cell.length_b   1.000
_cell.length_c   1.000
_cell.angle_alpha   90.00
_cell.angle_beta   90.00
_cell.angle_gamma   90.00
#
_symmetry.space_group_name_H-M   'P 1'
#
loop_
_entity.id
_entity.type
_entity.pdbx_description
1 polymer ?
#
loop_
_entity_poly.entity_id
_entity_poly.type
_entity_poly.pdbx_seq_one_letter_code
_entity_poly.pdbx_strand_id
1 'polypeptide(L)'
;MFVRVAQSWLRFHGQLSTRPPNPFQHLGEEFAEAKRIRGLSSATVDSYRDRVLTFLRWFSDQHQNLNSVSLHHIDEFLAIKRREGWTVRTVASSSQALRSFFSYAELRGWCAPGIALGIQRPASRGGHNRPKGPKWTEVRKLISSASGHSPSDLRAKAILLLFAIYGLRSSEVAHLRFGDFDWYSETFTVRRAKRGGIQQFPIQYEVGEAIIRYLQHGRPRSATDYVFVAAQLPHGRIRPGPMWQLVSTRMLALGIRPEQLGPHSLRHACATRLLKKGTSLREIADFLGHRHIKTVSIYARLDSRILRKVSSFSMAGVL
;
A
#
# COMPACT_ATOMS: atom_id res chain seq x y z
N MET A 1 -10.25 -20.21 3.89
CA MET A 1 -11.30 -19.86 2.91
C MET A 1 -12.61 -20.53 3.26
N PHE A 2 -12.67 -21.83 3.52
CA PHE A 2 -13.90 -22.60 3.85
C PHE A 2 -14.68 -22.09 5.06
N VAL A 3 -14.01 -21.67 6.14
CA VAL A 3 -14.68 -21.19 7.37
C VAL A 3 -15.56 -19.95 7.11
N ARG A 4 -15.11 -19.00 6.27
CA ARG A 4 -15.91 -17.81 5.91
C ARG A 4 -17.13 -18.15 5.06
N VAL A 5 -16.99 -19.11 4.16
CA VAL A 5 -18.10 -19.58 3.30
C VAL A 5 -19.13 -20.31 4.17
N ALA A 6 -18.70 -21.21 5.04
CA ALA A 6 -19.57 -21.90 5.98
C ALA A 6 -20.30 -20.93 6.92
N GLN A 7 -19.60 -19.94 7.47
CA GLN A 7 -20.21 -18.90 8.30
C GLN A 7 -21.23 -18.04 7.53
N SER A 8 -20.96 -17.71 6.26
CA SER A 8 -21.91 -16.99 5.40
C SER A 8 -23.15 -17.83 5.12
N TRP A 9 -22.97 -19.11 4.83
CA TRP A 9 -24.05 -20.05 4.59
C TRP A 9 -24.94 -20.24 5.83
N LEU A 10 -24.32 -20.47 6.99
CA LEU A 10 -25.02 -20.62 8.27
C LEU A 10 -25.79 -19.34 8.67
N ARG A 11 -25.25 -18.15 8.38
CA ARG A 11 -25.98 -16.87 8.56
C ARG A 11 -27.18 -16.76 7.64
N PHE A 12 -27.02 -17.14 6.37
CA PHE A 12 -28.10 -17.09 5.39
C PHE A 12 -29.27 -18.00 5.79
N HIS A 13 -28.98 -19.16 6.39
CA HIS A 13 -29.98 -20.11 6.89
C HIS A 13 -30.46 -19.85 8.33
N GLY A 14 -30.10 -18.70 8.94
CA GLY A 14 -30.53 -18.35 10.29
C GLY A 14 -29.92 -19.22 11.41
N GLN A 15 -29.01 -20.11 11.08
CA GLN A 15 -28.36 -21.03 12.01
C GLN A 15 -27.17 -20.42 12.78
N LEU A 16 -26.73 -19.23 12.37
CA LEU A 16 -25.80 -18.41 13.14
C LEU A 16 -26.52 -17.14 13.58
N SER A 17 -26.58 -16.91 14.87
CA SER A 17 -27.06 -15.66 15.44
C SER A 17 -26.36 -14.48 14.75
N THR A 18 -27.13 -13.62 14.12
CA THR A 18 -26.62 -12.36 13.60
C THR A 18 -26.26 -11.49 14.78
N ARG A 19 -24.99 -11.21 14.93
CA ARG A 19 -24.55 -10.23 15.94
C ARG A 19 -25.36 -8.95 15.77
N PRO A 20 -25.89 -8.36 16.86
CA PRO A 20 -26.73 -7.17 16.75
C PRO A 20 -26.00 -6.06 15.97
N PRO A 21 -26.74 -5.21 15.27
CA PRO A 21 -26.13 -4.08 14.55
C PRO A 21 -25.37 -3.19 15.52
N ASN A 22 -24.29 -2.59 15.06
CA ASN A 22 -23.52 -1.65 15.88
C ASN A 22 -24.34 -0.37 16.11
N PRO A 23 -24.76 -0.04 17.35
CA PRO A 23 -25.58 1.14 17.62
C PRO A 23 -24.89 2.45 17.23
N PHE A 24 -23.55 2.47 17.22
CA PHE A 24 -22.75 3.64 16.84
C PHE A 24 -22.31 3.63 15.36
N GLN A 25 -22.86 2.74 14.54
CA GLN A 25 -22.44 2.65 13.12
C GLN A 25 -22.66 3.96 12.38
N HIS A 26 -23.78 4.63 12.63
CA HIS A 26 -24.13 5.91 12.00
C HIS A 26 -23.08 6.99 12.28
N LEU A 27 -22.48 7.03 13.48
CA LEU A 27 -21.43 7.99 13.84
C LEU A 27 -20.14 7.77 13.03
N GLY A 28 -19.78 6.51 12.82
CA GLY A 28 -18.63 6.13 11.96
C GLY A 28 -18.84 6.48 10.49
N GLU A 29 -20.08 6.30 9.99
CA GLU A 29 -20.41 6.65 8.60
C GLU A 29 -20.47 8.17 8.40
N GLU A 30 -21.04 8.93 9.35
CA GLU A 30 -21.07 10.40 9.29
C GLU A 30 -19.64 10.98 9.32
N PHE A 31 -18.78 10.45 10.17
CA PHE A 31 -17.37 10.82 10.17
C PHE A 31 -16.69 10.50 8.83
N ALA A 32 -16.96 9.34 8.24
CA ALA A 32 -16.41 8.95 6.95
C ALA A 32 -16.85 9.92 5.84
N GLU A 33 -18.13 10.32 5.84
CA GLU A 33 -18.64 11.30 4.89
C GLU A 33 -17.99 12.67 5.07
N ALA A 34 -17.83 13.15 6.31
CA ALA A 34 -17.12 14.38 6.59
C ALA A 34 -15.66 14.35 6.07
N LYS A 35 -14.99 13.18 6.12
CA LYS A 35 -13.66 13.03 5.55
C LYS A 35 -13.67 13.01 4.01
N ARG A 36 -14.72 12.48 3.39
CA ARG A 36 -14.90 12.47 1.94
C ARG A 36 -15.09 13.88 1.41
N ILE A 37 -15.94 14.67 2.05
CA ILE A 37 -16.18 16.09 1.73
C ILE A 37 -14.88 16.91 1.83
N ARG A 38 -14.01 16.59 2.80
CA ARG A 38 -12.67 17.21 2.93
C ARG A 38 -11.66 16.77 1.87
N GLY A 39 -12.06 16.00 0.87
CA GLY A 39 -11.22 15.60 -0.26
C GLY A 39 -10.22 14.46 0.02
N LEU A 40 -10.41 13.68 1.09
CA LEU A 40 -9.58 12.50 1.28
C LEU A 40 -9.93 11.42 0.25
N SER A 41 -8.91 10.65 -0.19
CA SER A 41 -9.14 9.54 -1.12
C SER A 41 -10.05 8.48 -0.50
N SER A 42 -10.91 7.84 -1.32
CA SER A 42 -11.83 6.77 -0.88
C SER A 42 -11.11 5.70 -0.05
N ALA A 43 -9.94 5.24 -0.49
CA ALA A 43 -9.17 4.24 0.24
C ALA A 43 -8.72 4.71 1.64
N THR A 44 -8.44 6.01 1.81
CA THR A 44 -8.10 6.59 3.11
C THR A 44 -9.34 6.69 3.98
N VAL A 45 -10.45 7.14 3.41
CA VAL A 45 -11.75 7.24 4.10
C VAL A 45 -12.19 5.85 4.59
N ASP A 46 -12.19 4.85 3.72
CA ASP A 46 -12.56 3.47 4.07
C ASP A 46 -11.66 2.91 5.17
N SER A 47 -10.35 3.16 5.07
CA SER A 47 -9.40 2.73 6.09
C SER A 47 -9.65 3.40 7.47
N TYR A 48 -10.04 4.66 7.49
CA TYR A 48 -10.39 5.37 8.72
C TYR A 48 -11.70 4.85 9.28
N ARG A 49 -12.73 4.76 8.44
CA ARG A 49 -14.04 4.23 8.78
C ARG A 49 -13.94 2.84 9.43
N ASP A 50 -13.26 1.92 8.77
CA ASP A 50 -13.16 0.53 9.24
C ASP A 50 -12.47 0.44 10.61
N ARG A 51 -11.43 1.25 10.86
CA ARG A 51 -10.76 1.29 12.17
C ARG A 51 -11.65 1.89 13.25
N VAL A 52 -12.35 2.96 12.93
CA VAL A 52 -13.30 3.62 13.84
C VAL A 52 -14.45 2.67 14.16
N LEU A 53 -15.07 2.05 13.17
CA LEU A 53 -16.14 1.09 13.36
C LEU A 53 -15.69 -0.14 14.16
N THR A 54 -14.44 -0.56 14.03
CA THR A 54 -13.87 -1.65 14.85
C THR A 54 -13.82 -1.26 16.33
N PHE A 55 -13.42 -0.04 16.64
CA PHE A 55 -13.44 0.48 18.01
C PHE A 55 -14.88 0.65 18.53
N LEU A 56 -15.72 1.34 17.76
CA LEU A 56 -17.10 1.59 18.15
C LEU A 56 -17.89 0.30 18.40
N ARG A 57 -17.62 -0.74 17.62
CA ARG A 57 -18.18 -2.06 17.83
C ARG A 57 -17.73 -2.68 19.15
N TRP A 58 -16.42 -2.63 19.44
CA TRP A 58 -15.89 -3.13 20.70
C TRP A 58 -16.44 -2.36 21.89
N PHE A 59 -16.53 -1.05 21.77
CA PHE A 59 -17.06 -0.18 22.82
C PHE A 59 -18.56 -0.43 23.09
N SER A 60 -19.35 -0.66 22.04
CA SER A 60 -20.80 -0.93 22.14
C SER A 60 -21.14 -2.25 22.82
N ASP A 61 -20.20 -3.18 22.92
CA ASP A 61 -20.42 -4.46 23.62
C ASP A 61 -20.53 -4.27 25.14
N GLN A 62 -20.04 -3.14 25.68
CA GLN A 62 -20.00 -2.83 27.12
C GLN A 62 -20.70 -1.51 27.48
N HIS A 63 -20.89 -0.60 26.53
CA HIS A 63 -21.37 0.75 26.76
C HIS A 63 -22.48 1.14 25.78
N GLN A 64 -23.55 1.76 26.30
CA GLN A 64 -24.69 2.18 25.48
C GLN A 64 -24.61 3.64 25.01
N ASN A 65 -23.72 4.45 25.58
CA ASN A 65 -23.58 5.87 25.28
C ASN A 65 -22.13 6.24 25.00
N LEU A 66 -21.89 6.92 23.87
CA LEU A 66 -20.55 7.35 23.50
C LEU A 66 -20.01 8.46 24.40
N ASN A 67 -20.88 9.20 25.11
CA ASN A 67 -20.46 10.21 26.09
C ASN A 67 -19.66 9.63 27.27
N SER A 68 -19.81 8.33 27.56
CA SER A 68 -19.05 7.65 28.61
C SER A 68 -17.63 7.23 28.18
N VAL A 69 -17.25 7.48 26.92
CA VAL A 69 -15.92 7.13 26.43
C VAL A 69 -14.84 7.93 27.14
N SER A 70 -13.73 7.27 27.45
CA SER A 70 -12.55 7.90 28.06
C SER A 70 -11.27 7.43 27.37
N LEU A 71 -10.16 8.08 27.66
CA LEU A 71 -8.83 7.63 27.17
C LEU A 71 -8.52 6.19 27.60
N HIS A 72 -8.94 5.81 28.80
CA HIS A 72 -8.73 4.44 29.30
C HIS A 72 -9.36 3.41 28.37
N HIS A 73 -10.57 3.61 27.89
CA HIS A 73 -11.23 2.69 26.95
C HIS A 73 -10.47 2.58 25.62
N ILE A 74 -9.88 3.68 25.15
CA ILE A 74 -9.10 3.69 23.90
C ILE A 74 -7.79 2.90 24.09
N ASP A 75 -7.09 3.14 25.18
CA ASP A 75 -5.84 2.45 25.50
C ASP A 75 -6.08 0.96 25.75
N GLU A 76 -7.13 0.60 26.45
CA GLU A 76 -7.55 -0.79 26.67
C GLU A 76 -7.85 -1.49 25.34
N PHE A 77 -8.65 -0.89 24.47
CA PHE A 77 -8.93 -1.44 23.14
C PHE A 77 -7.64 -1.69 22.35
N LEU A 78 -6.75 -0.70 22.30
CA LEU A 78 -5.49 -0.82 21.57
C LEU A 78 -4.58 -1.89 22.16
N ALA A 79 -4.56 -2.04 23.49
CA ALA A 79 -3.82 -3.08 24.19
C ALA A 79 -4.40 -4.47 23.91
N ILE A 80 -5.73 -4.64 23.93
CA ILE A 80 -6.41 -5.89 23.56
C ILE A 80 -6.04 -6.27 22.12
N LYS A 81 -6.19 -5.34 21.18
CA LYS A 81 -5.87 -5.58 19.78
C LYS A 81 -4.39 -5.89 19.56
N ARG A 82 -3.50 -5.33 20.36
CA ARG A 82 -2.07 -5.67 20.34
C ARG A 82 -1.83 -7.11 20.77
N ARG A 83 -2.52 -7.59 21.83
CA ARG A 83 -2.48 -8.99 22.28
C ARG A 83 -3.09 -9.95 21.24
N GLU A 84 -4.13 -9.53 20.53
CA GLU A 84 -4.75 -10.27 19.43
C GLU A 84 -3.87 -10.33 18.16
N GLY A 85 -2.65 -9.77 18.16
CA GLY A 85 -1.70 -9.87 17.06
C GLY A 85 -1.59 -8.64 16.16
N TRP A 86 -2.20 -7.50 16.51
CA TRP A 86 -1.96 -6.28 15.75
C TRP A 86 -0.49 -5.86 15.84
N THR A 87 0.09 -5.49 14.69
CA THR A 87 1.44 -4.94 14.64
C THR A 87 1.48 -3.53 15.25
N VAL A 88 2.66 -3.08 15.71
CA VAL A 88 2.85 -1.68 16.17
C VAL A 88 2.40 -0.68 15.11
N ARG A 89 2.61 -0.98 13.83
CA ARG A 89 2.17 -0.14 12.72
C ARG A 89 0.64 -0.08 12.62
N THR A 90 -0.04 -1.22 12.81
CA THR A 90 -1.51 -1.29 12.80
C THR A 90 -2.08 -0.47 13.96
N VAL A 91 -1.53 -0.64 15.17
CA VAL A 91 -1.92 0.14 16.34
C VAL A 91 -1.71 1.63 16.09
N ALA A 92 -0.55 2.05 15.60
CA ALA A 92 -0.26 3.45 15.30
C ALA A 92 -1.21 4.07 14.25
N SER A 93 -1.61 3.26 13.24
CA SER A 93 -2.58 3.70 12.24
C SER A 93 -3.99 3.80 12.80
N SER A 94 -4.36 2.92 13.74
CA SER A 94 -5.65 2.94 14.43
C SER A 94 -5.73 4.10 15.42
N SER A 95 -4.67 4.34 16.20
CA SER A 95 -4.58 5.54 17.06
C SER A 95 -4.78 6.83 16.26
N GLN A 96 -4.17 6.91 15.07
CA GLN A 96 -4.35 8.08 14.18
C GLN A 96 -5.79 8.24 13.69
N ALA A 97 -6.45 7.12 13.33
CA ALA A 97 -7.84 7.14 12.90
C ALA A 97 -8.77 7.52 14.05
N LEU A 98 -8.58 6.94 15.25
CA LEU A 98 -9.34 7.24 16.46
C LEU A 98 -9.14 8.69 16.88
N ARG A 99 -7.92 9.20 16.91
CA ARG A 99 -7.65 10.62 17.19
C ARG A 99 -8.41 11.53 16.24
N SER A 100 -8.43 11.20 14.94
CA SER A 100 -9.17 11.98 13.94
C SER A 100 -10.68 11.88 14.12
N PHE A 101 -11.20 10.73 14.55
CA PHE A 101 -12.60 10.52 14.86
C PHE A 101 -13.01 11.29 16.11
N PHE A 102 -12.27 11.18 17.20
CA PHE A 102 -12.59 11.88 18.45
C PHE A 102 -12.47 13.39 18.33
N SER A 103 -11.49 13.91 17.56
CA SER A 103 -11.50 15.35 17.21
C SER A 103 -12.78 15.79 16.49
N TYR A 104 -13.39 14.94 15.69
CA TYR A 104 -14.67 15.21 15.04
C TYR A 104 -15.84 15.04 16.03
N ALA A 105 -15.82 13.97 16.82
CA ALA A 105 -16.85 13.68 17.82
C ALA A 105 -16.97 14.76 18.89
N GLU A 106 -15.85 15.31 19.36
CA GLU A 106 -15.80 16.45 20.28
C GLU A 106 -16.50 17.69 19.69
N LEU A 107 -16.22 18.02 18.42
CA LEU A 107 -16.88 19.14 17.71
C LEU A 107 -18.38 18.93 17.53
N ARG A 108 -18.84 17.68 17.51
CA ARG A 108 -20.26 17.31 17.40
C ARG A 108 -20.94 17.13 18.75
N GLY A 109 -20.21 17.24 19.85
CA GLY A 109 -20.73 17.03 21.20
C GLY A 109 -21.07 15.57 21.51
N TRP A 110 -20.49 14.59 20.79
CA TRP A 110 -20.73 13.15 20.99
C TRP A 110 -19.95 12.56 22.16
N CYS A 111 -18.92 13.25 22.60
CA CYS A 111 -18.07 12.84 23.72
C CYS A 111 -17.48 14.07 24.44
N ALA A 112 -16.87 13.84 25.59
CA ALA A 112 -16.20 14.90 26.33
C ALA A 112 -15.01 15.48 25.54
N PRO A 113 -14.72 16.78 25.68
CA PRO A 113 -13.58 17.41 25.04
C PRO A 113 -12.24 16.90 25.62
N GLY A 114 -11.19 16.93 24.81
CA GLY A 114 -9.82 16.58 25.21
C GLY A 114 -9.41 15.14 24.99
N ILE A 115 -10.31 14.22 24.65
CA ILE A 115 -10.02 12.82 24.38
C ILE A 115 -9.05 12.69 23.21
N ALA A 116 -9.30 13.40 22.11
CA ALA A 116 -8.46 13.34 20.92
C ALA A 116 -7.00 13.74 21.19
N LEU A 117 -6.79 14.74 22.06
CA LEU A 117 -5.44 15.20 22.40
C LEU A 117 -4.67 14.14 23.20
N GLY A 118 -5.36 13.39 24.05
CA GLY A 118 -4.76 12.34 24.87
C GLY A 118 -4.35 11.08 24.09
N ILE A 119 -4.95 10.83 22.92
CA ILE A 119 -4.62 9.65 22.12
C ILE A 119 -3.20 9.75 21.59
N GLN A 120 -2.29 8.96 22.13
CA GLN A 120 -0.90 8.93 21.70
C GLN A 120 -0.69 7.91 20.59
N ARG A 121 0.15 8.28 19.63
CA ARG A 121 0.62 7.36 18.62
C ARG A 121 1.83 6.59 19.17
N PRO A 122 1.79 5.24 19.21
CA PRO A 122 2.96 4.46 19.61
C PRO A 122 4.18 4.87 18.79
N ALA A 123 5.30 5.16 19.47
CA ALA A 123 6.54 5.43 18.81
C ALA A 123 6.96 4.19 18.01
N SER A 124 6.97 4.30 16.70
CA SER A 124 7.62 3.30 15.88
C SER A 124 9.12 3.47 16.14
N ARG A 125 9.69 2.61 16.96
CA ARG A 125 11.16 2.51 17.05
C ARG A 125 11.61 2.22 15.63
N GLY A 126 12.26 3.22 15.01
CA GLY A 126 12.70 3.15 13.64
C GLY A 126 13.44 1.84 13.42
N GLY A 127 12.79 0.89 12.76
CA GLY A 127 13.35 -0.41 12.49
C GLY A 127 14.56 -0.26 11.58
N HIS A 128 15.62 -0.74 12.09
CA HIS A 128 16.95 -1.02 11.61
C HIS A 128 17.26 -0.82 10.11
N ASN A 129 18.47 -0.42 9.86
CA ASN A 129 19.24 -0.22 8.62
C ASN A 129 19.26 -1.41 7.63
N ARG A 130 18.25 -2.25 7.57
CA ARG A 130 18.21 -3.35 6.59
C ARG A 130 17.56 -2.90 5.29
N PRO A 131 18.07 -3.34 4.13
CA PRO A 131 17.42 -3.13 2.85
C PRO A 131 16.00 -3.70 2.91
N LYS A 132 14.99 -2.86 2.68
CA LYS A 132 13.58 -3.28 2.77
C LYS A 132 13.11 -4.10 1.58
N GLY A 133 13.92 -4.16 0.52
CA GLY A 133 13.65 -4.92 -0.69
C GLY A 133 14.57 -6.12 -0.86
N PRO A 134 14.19 -7.07 -1.73
CA PRO A 134 15.02 -8.21 -2.11
C PRO A 134 16.29 -7.76 -2.82
N LYS A 135 17.33 -8.61 -2.79
CA LYS A 135 18.54 -8.43 -3.59
C LYS A 135 18.20 -8.49 -5.08
N TRP A 136 18.97 -7.77 -5.91
CA TRP A 136 18.68 -7.76 -7.35
C TRP A 136 18.75 -9.15 -8.01
N THR A 137 19.58 -10.03 -7.51
CA THR A 137 19.62 -11.45 -7.92
C THR A 137 18.31 -12.19 -7.64
N GLU A 138 17.67 -11.89 -6.50
CA GLU A 138 16.37 -12.46 -6.14
C GLU A 138 15.25 -11.85 -7.00
N VAL A 139 15.35 -10.56 -7.35
CA VAL A 139 14.41 -9.90 -8.28
C VAL A 139 14.47 -10.56 -9.66
N ARG A 140 15.69 -10.87 -10.17
CA ARG A 140 15.84 -11.60 -11.43
C ARG A 140 15.21 -12.98 -11.38
N LYS A 141 15.44 -13.74 -10.29
CA LYS A 141 14.81 -15.06 -10.10
C LYS A 141 13.28 -14.94 -10.07
N LEU A 142 12.76 -13.91 -9.42
CA LEU A 142 11.31 -13.65 -9.36
C LEU A 142 10.72 -13.35 -10.75
N ILE A 143 11.39 -12.55 -11.59
CA ILE A 143 10.97 -12.28 -12.97
C ILE A 143 11.05 -13.56 -13.81
N SER A 144 12.12 -14.33 -13.69
CA SER A 144 12.30 -15.60 -14.40
C SER A 144 11.27 -16.66 -13.99
N SER A 145 10.72 -16.62 -12.77
CA SER A 145 9.65 -17.53 -12.36
C SER A 145 8.34 -17.36 -13.12
N ALA A 146 8.22 -16.26 -13.88
CA ALA A 146 7.07 -15.96 -14.75
C ALA A 146 7.41 -16.18 -16.23
N SER A 147 8.22 -17.19 -16.56
CA SER A 147 8.63 -17.53 -17.93
C SER A 147 7.65 -18.45 -18.68
N GLY A 148 6.61 -18.93 -18.02
CA GLY A 148 5.57 -19.75 -18.63
C GLY A 148 4.75 -18.99 -19.68
N HIS A 149 3.97 -19.76 -20.46
CA HIS A 149 3.11 -19.23 -21.53
C HIS A 149 1.65 -19.10 -21.10
N SER A 150 1.33 -19.45 -19.84
CA SER A 150 -0.04 -19.28 -19.34
C SER A 150 -0.42 -17.79 -19.29
N PRO A 151 -1.71 -17.44 -19.47
CA PRO A 151 -2.21 -16.07 -19.30
C PRO A 151 -1.80 -15.44 -17.96
N SER A 152 -1.71 -16.26 -16.92
CA SER A 152 -1.26 -15.82 -15.59
C SER A 152 0.22 -15.46 -15.58
N ASP A 153 1.08 -16.24 -16.24
CA ASP A 153 2.52 -16.00 -16.29
C ASP A 153 2.84 -14.79 -17.17
N LEU A 154 2.23 -14.68 -18.34
CA LEU A 154 2.38 -13.52 -19.21
C LEU A 154 2.02 -12.21 -18.48
N ARG A 155 0.87 -12.20 -17.81
CA ARG A 155 0.46 -11.06 -16.96
C ARG A 155 1.45 -10.79 -15.83
N ALA A 156 1.91 -11.86 -15.15
CA ALA A 156 2.83 -11.75 -14.05
C ALA A 156 4.17 -11.14 -14.49
N LYS A 157 4.73 -11.61 -15.60
CA LYS A 157 6.00 -11.11 -16.15
C LYS A 157 5.94 -9.62 -16.45
N ALA A 158 4.91 -9.16 -17.14
CA ALA A 158 4.73 -7.74 -17.46
C ALA A 158 4.59 -6.87 -16.18
N ILE A 159 3.79 -7.32 -15.21
CA ILE A 159 3.60 -6.61 -13.93
C ILE A 159 4.90 -6.57 -13.10
N LEU A 160 5.62 -7.69 -13.01
CA LEU A 160 6.87 -7.78 -12.26
C LEU A 160 7.95 -6.88 -12.84
N LEU A 161 8.07 -6.82 -14.16
CA LEU A 161 9.00 -5.92 -14.86
C LEU A 161 8.67 -4.46 -14.59
N LEU A 162 7.41 -4.04 -14.66
CA LEU A 162 6.98 -2.67 -14.34
C LEU A 162 7.33 -2.29 -12.89
N PHE A 163 7.15 -3.19 -11.94
CA PHE A 163 7.53 -2.95 -10.54
C PHE A 163 9.04 -2.92 -10.34
N ALA A 164 9.79 -3.80 -10.98
CA ALA A 164 11.22 -3.96 -10.76
C ALA A 164 12.03 -2.86 -11.47
N ILE A 165 11.66 -2.51 -12.69
CA ILE A 165 12.44 -1.58 -13.55
C ILE A 165 12.06 -0.13 -13.27
N TYR A 166 10.77 0.19 -13.23
CA TYR A 166 10.31 1.57 -13.03
C TYR A 166 9.88 1.86 -11.59
N GLY A 167 9.85 0.86 -10.72
CA GLY A 167 9.44 1.04 -9.33
C GLY A 167 8.02 1.58 -9.19
N LEU A 168 7.11 1.28 -10.11
CA LEU A 168 5.74 1.79 -10.09
C LEU A 168 4.97 1.32 -8.84
N ARG A 169 3.96 2.09 -8.43
CA ARG A 169 3.03 1.66 -7.38
C ARG A 169 1.95 0.76 -7.99
N SER A 170 1.38 -0.15 -7.17
CA SER A 170 0.29 -1.03 -7.64
C SER A 170 -0.89 -0.26 -8.22
N SER A 171 -1.22 0.91 -7.64
CA SER A 171 -2.26 1.78 -8.20
C SER A 171 -1.88 2.38 -9.55
N GLU A 172 -0.61 2.70 -9.77
CA GLU A 172 -0.13 3.24 -11.05
C GLU A 172 -0.22 2.17 -12.13
N VAL A 173 0.28 0.96 -11.85
CA VAL A 173 0.17 -0.19 -12.79
C VAL A 173 -1.29 -0.54 -13.08
N ALA A 174 -2.16 -0.52 -12.06
CA ALA A 174 -3.58 -0.81 -12.22
C ALA A 174 -4.32 0.18 -13.13
N HIS A 175 -3.82 1.40 -13.24
CA HIS A 175 -4.47 2.45 -14.05
C HIS A 175 -3.84 2.65 -15.43
N LEU A 176 -2.82 1.87 -15.80
CA LEU A 176 -2.25 1.92 -17.14
C LEU A 176 -3.31 1.55 -18.20
N ARG A 177 -3.43 2.37 -19.21
CA ARG A 177 -4.34 2.22 -20.35
C ARG A 177 -3.56 2.03 -21.64
N PHE A 178 -4.22 1.55 -22.68
CA PHE A 178 -3.60 1.42 -24.00
C PHE A 178 -3.06 2.76 -24.51
N GLY A 179 -3.83 3.83 -24.36
CA GLY A 179 -3.44 5.18 -24.78
C GLY A 179 -2.33 5.82 -23.95
N ASP A 180 -1.87 5.19 -22.86
CA ASP A 180 -0.71 5.66 -22.12
C ASP A 180 0.62 5.23 -22.78
N PHE A 181 0.59 4.34 -23.80
CA PHE A 181 1.77 3.81 -24.50
C PHE A 181 1.86 4.42 -25.91
N ASP A 182 2.94 5.11 -26.16
CA ASP A 182 3.35 5.53 -27.49
C ASP A 182 4.45 4.56 -27.97
N TRP A 183 4.01 3.60 -28.78
CA TRP A 183 4.90 2.56 -29.33
C TRP A 183 5.84 3.08 -30.41
N TYR A 184 5.47 4.18 -31.07
CA TYR A 184 6.30 4.81 -32.09
C TYR A 184 7.49 5.54 -31.46
N SER A 185 7.22 6.32 -30.41
CA SER A 185 8.26 7.05 -29.65
C SER A 185 8.89 6.21 -28.55
N GLU A 186 8.51 4.93 -28.44
CA GLU A 186 8.99 4.00 -27.40
C GLU A 186 8.86 4.57 -25.97
N THR A 187 7.76 5.24 -25.67
CA THR A 187 7.52 5.85 -24.37
C THR A 187 6.16 5.46 -23.79
N PHE A 188 6.04 5.53 -22.48
CA PHE A 188 4.74 5.41 -21.83
C PHE A 188 4.60 6.40 -20.68
N THR A 189 3.36 6.74 -20.40
CA THR A 189 2.96 7.78 -19.46
C THR A 189 2.34 7.19 -18.21
N VAL A 190 2.72 7.69 -17.05
CA VAL A 190 2.19 7.28 -15.75
C VAL A 190 1.58 8.48 -15.02
N ARG A 191 0.30 8.37 -14.66
CA ARG A 191 -0.37 9.35 -13.80
C ARG A 191 -0.05 9.08 -12.35
N ARG A 192 0.64 10.00 -11.69
CA ARG A 192 1.07 9.87 -10.29
C ARG A 192 -0.07 10.19 -9.32
N ALA A 193 -0.74 9.16 -8.81
CA ALA A 193 -1.93 9.29 -7.96
C ALA A 193 -1.77 10.19 -6.72
N LYS A 194 -0.56 10.33 -6.18
CA LYS A 194 -0.29 11.14 -4.98
C LYS A 194 0.28 12.54 -5.27
N ARG A 195 0.68 12.82 -6.51
CA ARG A 195 1.32 14.09 -6.91
C ARG A 195 0.47 14.88 -7.90
N GLY A 196 -0.57 14.26 -8.48
CA GLY A 196 -1.39 14.87 -9.53
C GLY A 196 -0.62 15.14 -10.83
N GLY A 197 0.61 14.64 -10.98
CA GLY A 197 1.45 14.87 -12.16
C GLY A 197 1.48 13.69 -13.11
N ILE A 198 1.88 13.97 -14.34
CA ILE A 198 2.15 13.00 -15.38
C ILE A 198 3.66 12.82 -15.48
N GLN A 199 4.12 11.58 -15.60
CA GLN A 199 5.53 11.26 -15.80
C GLN A 199 5.66 10.30 -16.97
N GLN A 200 6.54 10.64 -17.91
CA GLN A 200 6.85 9.81 -19.07
C GLN A 200 8.11 8.98 -18.81
N PHE A 201 8.13 7.77 -19.32
CA PHE A 201 9.24 6.84 -19.23
C PHE A 201 9.54 6.23 -20.59
N PRO A 202 10.81 5.97 -20.92
CA PRO A 202 11.14 5.15 -22.09
C PRO A 202 10.69 3.70 -21.84
N ILE A 203 10.17 3.05 -22.88
CA ILE A 203 9.83 1.63 -22.86
C ILE A 203 11.12 0.83 -23.06
N GLN A 204 11.55 0.11 -22.03
CA GLN A 204 12.64 -0.83 -22.20
C GLN A 204 12.14 -2.06 -22.96
N TYR A 205 12.97 -2.60 -23.86
CA TYR A 205 12.61 -3.68 -24.77
C TYR A 205 11.92 -4.86 -24.08
N GLU A 206 12.52 -5.38 -22.98
CA GLU A 206 11.98 -6.53 -22.23
C GLU A 206 10.60 -6.23 -21.62
N VAL A 207 10.35 -4.97 -21.24
CA VAL A 207 9.05 -4.54 -20.70
C VAL A 207 8.02 -4.43 -21.81
N GLY A 208 8.38 -3.82 -22.92
CA GLY A 208 7.52 -3.69 -24.10
C GLY A 208 7.11 -5.06 -24.64
N GLU A 209 8.09 -5.95 -24.84
CA GLU A 209 7.85 -7.34 -25.27
C GLU A 209 6.88 -8.07 -24.31
N ALA A 210 7.13 -8.00 -23.01
CA ALA A 210 6.28 -8.67 -22.03
C ALA A 210 4.85 -8.13 -22.02
N ILE A 211 4.67 -6.83 -22.21
CA ILE A 211 3.34 -6.22 -22.30
C ILE A 211 2.64 -6.67 -23.58
N ILE A 212 3.30 -6.60 -24.72
CA ILE A 212 2.73 -7.02 -26.02
C ILE A 212 2.32 -8.49 -25.98
N ARG A 213 3.19 -9.38 -25.48
CA ARG A 213 2.87 -10.82 -25.35
C ARG A 213 1.67 -11.05 -24.43
N TYR A 214 1.57 -10.31 -23.32
CA TYR A 214 0.39 -10.39 -22.46
C TYR A 214 -0.86 -9.91 -23.18
N LEU A 215 -0.81 -8.82 -23.91
CA LEU A 215 -1.96 -8.29 -24.65
C LEU A 215 -2.44 -9.24 -25.74
N GLN A 216 -1.52 -9.88 -26.44
CA GLN A 216 -1.83 -10.79 -27.56
C GLN A 216 -2.32 -12.16 -27.08
N HIS A 217 -1.72 -12.73 -26.03
CA HIS A 217 -1.90 -14.13 -25.66
C HIS A 217 -2.40 -14.37 -24.24
N GLY A 218 -2.40 -13.37 -23.38
CA GLY A 218 -2.73 -13.55 -21.95
C GLY A 218 -3.85 -12.68 -21.43
N ARG A 219 -4.20 -11.59 -22.13
CA ARG A 219 -5.23 -10.67 -21.66
C ARG A 219 -6.62 -11.18 -22.04
N PRO A 220 -7.54 -11.38 -21.06
CA PRO A 220 -8.93 -11.70 -21.38
C PRO A 220 -9.57 -10.58 -22.23
N ARG A 221 -10.52 -10.96 -23.11
CA ARG A 221 -11.37 -9.97 -23.81
C ARG A 221 -12.13 -9.14 -22.79
N SER A 222 -12.06 -7.83 -22.90
CA SER A 222 -12.65 -6.88 -21.95
C SER A 222 -13.04 -5.60 -22.68
N ALA A 223 -14.16 -5.01 -22.31
CA ALA A 223 -14.62 -3.73 -22.83
C ALA A 223 -13.80 -2.52 -22.32
N THR A 224 -12.92 -2.74 -21.35
CA THR A 224 -12.10 -1.66 -20.79
C THR A 224 -10.78 -1.46 -21.56
N ASP A 225 -10.29 -0.24 -21.58
CA ASP A 225 -9.01 0.15 -22.16
C ASP A 225 -7.81 -0.03 -21.20
N TYR A 226 -8.06 -0.57 -19.99
CA TYR A 226 -6.97 -0.87 -19.07
C TYR A 226 -6.08 -2.00 -19.61
N VAL A 227 -4.76 -1.81 -19.52
CA VAL A 227 -3.78 -2.83 -19.91
C VAL A 227 -3.97 -4.11 -19.08
N PHE A 228 -4.04 -3.96 -17.75
CA PHE A 228 -4.17 -5.09 -16.84
C PHE A 228 -5.59 -5.23 -16.31
N VAL A 229 -6.19 -6.38 -16.59
CA VAL A 229 -7.56 -6.70 -16.17
C VAL A 229 -7.61 -7.90 -15.22
N ALA A 230 -8.71 -8.02 -14.49
CA ALA A 230 -8.96 -9.17 -13.62
C ALA A 230 -9.09 -10.44 -14.45
N ALA A 231 -8.60 -11.57 -13.92
CA ALA A 231 -8.72 -12.87 -14.60
C ALA A 231 -10.14 -13.43 -14.53
N GLN A 232 -10.90 -13.03 -13.53
CA GLN A 232 -12.30 -13.47 -13.32
C GLN A 232 -13.28 -12.41 -13.84
N LEU A 233 -14.46 -12.85 -14.25
CA LEU A 233 -15.56 -11.98 -14.65
C LEU A 233 -16.07 -11.14 -13.47
N PRO A 234 -16.54 -9.91 -13.72
CA PRO A 234 -16.33 -9.16 -14.95
C PRO A 234 -14.84 -8.76 -15.09
N HIS A 235 -14.26 -8.90 -16.30
CA HIS A 235 -12.86 -8.58 -16.59
C HIS A 235 -12.60 -7.07 -16.54
N GLY A 236 -12.90 -6.44 -15.39
CA GLY A 236 -12.61 -5.04 -15.15
C GLY A 236 -11.14 -4.79 -14.79
N ARG A 237 -10.80 -3.55 -14.50
CA ARG A 237 -9.45 -3.15 -14.06
C ARG A 237 -8.95 -4.02 -12.89
N ILE A 238 -7.70 -4.48 -12.99
CA ILE A 238 -7.08 -5.22 -11.89
C ILE A 238 -6.95 -4.33 -10.64
N ARG A 239 -7.25 -4.90 -9.46
CA ARG A 239 -7.11 -4.20 -8.18
C ARG A 239 -5.70 -4.38 -7.61
N PRO A 240 -5.24 -3.48 -6.70
CA PRO A 240 -3.93 -3.61 -6.04
C PRO A 240 -3.75 -4.91 -5.23
N GLY A 241 -4.82 -5.42 -4.61
CA GLY A 241 -4.78 -6.65 -3.80
C GLY A 241 -4.30 -7.88 -4.58
N PRO A 242 -4.93 -8.25 -5.72
CA PRO A 242 -4.46 -9.32 -6.59
C PRO A 242 -3.00 -9.16 -7.06
N MET A 243 -2.52 -7.93 -7.31
CA MET A 243 -1.11 -7.69 -7.64
C MET A 243 -0.19 -7.98 -6.44
N TRP A 244 -0.62 -7.60 -5.25
CA TRP A 244 0.12 -7.92 -4.03
C TRP A 244 0.23 -9.44 -3.86
N GLN A 245 -0.88 -10.16 -4.02
CA GLN A 245 -0.93 -11.61 -3.94
C GLN A 245 -0.03 -12.26 -4.99
N LEU A 246 -0.09 -11.79 -6.25
CA LEU A 246 0.75 -12.29 -7.34
C LEU A 246 2.24 -12.21 -6.99
N VAL A 247 2.70 -11.07 -6.48
CA VAL A 247 4.10 -10.85 -6.13
C VAL A 247 4.49 -11.64 -4.88
N SER A 248 3.69 -11.55 -3.81
CA SER A 248 4.00 -12.17 -2.52
C SER A 248 4.01 -13.70 -2.59
N THR A 249 3.05 -14.31 -3.27
CA THR A 249 2.99 -15.78 -3.43
C THR A 249 4.22 -16.29 -4.19
N ARG A 250 4.62 -15.61 -5.27
CA ARG A 250 5.83 -15.99 -6.02
C ARG A 250 7.12 -15.79 -5.22
N MET A 251 7.21 -14.70 -4.46
CA MET A 251 8.34 -14.48 -3.54
C MET A 251 8.48 -15.62 -2.52
N LEU A 252 7.37 -15.96 -1.88
CA LEU A 252 7.34 -17.03 -0.88
C LEU A 252 7.70 -18.40 -1.48
N ALA A 253 7.19 -18.71 -2.67
CA ALA A 253 7.52 -19.95 -3.39
C ALA A 253 9.02 -20.06 -3.74
N LEU A 254 9.70 -18.93 -3.93
CA LEU A 254 11.13 -18.86 -4.19
C LEU A 254 12.00 -18.70 -2.92
N GLY A 255 11.40 -18.75 -1.74
CA GLY A 255 12.10 -18.51 -0.48
C GLY A 255 12.57 -17.08 -0.27
N ILE A 256 12.08 -16.12 -1.07
CA ILE A 256 12.42 -14.70 -0.97
C ILE A 256 11.59 -14.06 0.14
N ARG A 257 12.24 -13.68 1.24
CA ARG A 257 11.58 -13.13 2.44
C ARG A 257 12.15 -11.75 2.80
N PRO A 258 11.83 -10.69 2.06
CA PRO A 258 12.22 -9.33 2.43
C PRO A 258 11.44 -8.88 3.69
N GLU A 259 11.85 -7.78 4.30
CA GLU A 259 11.14 -7.18 5.45
C GLU A 259 9.67 -6.87 5.13
N GLN A 260 9.37 -6.54 3.87
CA GLN A 260 8.02 -6.34 3.37
C GLN A 260 7.81 -7.16 2.10
N LEU A 261 6.76 -7.97 2.07
CA LEU A 261 6.37 -8.71 0.87
C LEU A 261 5.59 -7.82 -0.11
N GLY A 262 5.57 -8.25 -1.37
CA GLY A 262 4.73 -7.65 -2.40
C GLY A 262 5.38 -6.51 -3.19
N PRO A 263 4.62 -5.78 -4.01
CA PRO A 263 5.14 -4.81 -4.98
C PRO A 263 6.01 -3.71 -4.39
N HIS A 264 5.72 -3.31 -3.15
CA HIS A 264 6.47 -2.23 -2.49
C HIS A 264 7.93 -2.61 -2.23
N SER A 265 8.20 -3.89 -2.00
CA SER A 265 9.56 -4.39 -1.84
C SER A 265 10.35 -4.34 -3.17
N LEU A 266 9.71 -4.58 -4.31
CA LEU A 266 10.33 -4.44 -5.63
C LEU A 266 10.68 -2.97 -5.93
N ARG A 267 9.81 -2.05 -5.54
CA ARG A 267 10.11 -0.62 -5.62
C ARG A 267 11.32 -0.23 -4.76
N HIS A 268 11.48 -0.83 -3.58
CA HIS A 268 12.69 -0.66 -2.76
C HIS A 268 13.93 -1.25 -3.44
N ALA A 269 13.81 -2.41 -4.07
CA ALA A 269 14.90 -3.02 -4.83
C ALA A 269 15.31 -2.13 -6.02
N CYS A 270 14.34 -1.58 -6.76
CA CYS A 270 14.58 -0.61 -7.84
C CYS A 270 15.38 0.60 -7.33
N ALA A 271 14.91 1.26 -6.26
CA ALA A 271 15.60 2.40 -5.67
C ALA A 271 17.04 2.07 -5.23
N THR A 272 17.21 0.93 -4.56
CA THR A 272 18.54 0.47 -4.12
C THR A 272 19.47 0.18 -5.30
N ARG A 273 18.92 -0.37 -6.40
CA ARG A 273 19.68 -0.60 -7.64
C ARG A 273 20.14 0.71 -8.29
N LEU A 274 19.25 1.70 -8.41
CA LEU A 274 19.57 3.01 -8.97
C LEU A 274 20.66 3.68 -8.14
N LEU A 275 20.54 3.65 -6.81
CA LEU A 275 21.54 4.17 -5.91
C LEU A 275 22.92 3.51 -6.10
N LYS A 276 22.96 2.18 -6.20
CA LYS A 276 24.19 1.42 -6.47
C LYS A 276 24.82 1.76 -7.83
N LYS A 277 24.02 2.22 -8.80
CA LYS A 277 24.51 2.71 -10.10
C LYS A 277 24.99 4.16 -10.06
N GLY A 278 24.96 4.82 -8.91
CA GLY A 278 25.43 6.19 -8.73
C GLY A 278 24.36 7.28 -8.96
N THR A 279 23.10 6.89 -9.19
CA THR A 279 22.00 7.85 -9.32
C THR A 279 21.79 8.60 -8.00
N SER A 280 21.68 9.92 -8.05
CA SER A 280 21.49 10.76 -6.86
C SER A 280 20.12 10.48 -6.19
N LEU A 281 20.05 10.77 -4.88
CA LEU A 281 18.79 10.61 -4.14
C LEU A 281 17.65 11.48 -4.69
N ARG A 282 18.00 12.65 -5.23
CA ARG A 282 17.02 13.56 -5.84
C ARG A 282 16.44 12.96 -7.12
N GLU A 283 17.30 12.48 -8.01
CA GLU A 283 16.87 11.79 -9.24
C GLU A 283 16.05 10.53 -8.93
N ILE A 284 16.44 9.73 -7.92
CA ILE A 284 15.67 8.57 -7.47
C ILE A 284 14.31 9.02 -6.92
N ALA A 285 14.24 10.14 -6.18
CA ALA A 285 12.97 10.67 -5.68
C ALA A 285 12.05 11.07 -6.82
N ASP A 286 12.57 11.76 -7.82
CA ASP A 286 11.83 12.20 -9.00
C ASP A 286 11.41 11.01 -9.86
N PHE A 287 12.33 10.08 -10.14
CA PHE A 287 12.04 8.84 -10.89
C PHE A 287 10.92 8.04 -10.24
N LEU A 288 10.94 7.88 -8.93
CA LEU A 288 9.91 7.14 -8.20
C LEU A 288 8.65 7.98 -7.92
N GLY A 289 8.63 9.28 -8.19
CA GLY A 289 7.51 10.17 -7.87
C GLY A 289 7.28 10.28 -6.35
N HIS A 290 8.34 10.49 -5.57
CA HIS A 290 8.26 10.78 -4.14
C HIS A 290 8.03 12.28 -3.90
N ARG A 291 7.09 12.61 -3.01
CA ARG A 291 6.78 14.02 -2.66
C ARG A 291 7.89 14.68 -1.84
N HIS A 292 8.63 13.91 -1.06
CA HIS A 292 9.67 14.41 -0.16
C HIS A 292 10.93 13.57 -0.28
N ILE A 293 12.07 14.22 -0.39
CA ILE A 293 13.41 13.58 -0.40
C ILE A 293 13.61 12.74 0.86
N LYS A 294 13.03 13.15 2.00
CA LYS A 294 13.06 12.36 3.25
C LYS A 294 12.56 10.91 3.06
N THR A 295 11.69 10.66 2.09
CA THR A 295 11.20 9.30 1.79
C THR A 295 12.28 8.44 1.12
N VAL A 296 13.26 9.08 0.46
CA VAL A 296 14.38 8.43 -0.24
C VAL A 296 15.63 8.38 0.63
N SER A 297 15.74 9.22 1.66
CA SER A 297 16.89 9.24 2.59
C SER A 297 17.12 7.92 3.33
N ILE A 298 16.10 7.06 3.42
CA ILE A 298 16.26 5.69 3.93
C ILE A 298 17.25 4.87 3.09
N TYR A 299 17.40 5.18 1.80
CA TYR A 299 18.36 4.51 0.91
C TYR A 299 19.77 5.03 1.08
N ALA A 300 19.96 6.32 1.43
CA ALA A 300 21.26 6.91 1.72
C ALA A 300 21.97 6.22 2.90
N ARG A 301 21.19 5.80 3.89
CA ARG A 301 21.73 5.08 5.07
C ARG A 301 22.19 3.66 4.76
N LEU A 302 21.87 3.14 3.56
CA LEU A 302 22.22 1.79 3.14
C LEU A 302 23.53 1.74 2.36
N ASP A 303 24.07 2.88 1.93
CA ASP A 303 25.32 2.94 1.17
C ASP A 303 26.39 3.69 1.96
N SER A 304 27.22 2.90 2.65
CA SER A 304 28.39 3.41 3.37
C SER A 304 29.41 4.14 2.47
N ARG A 305 29.37 3.92 1.14
CA ARG A 305 30.22 4.63 0.18
C ARG A 305 29.78 6.07 0.00
N ILE A 306 28.46 6.33 -0.01
CA ILE A 306 27.90 7.69 -0.06
C ILE A 306 28.22 8.42 1.24
N LEU A 307 28.07 7.75 2.40
CA LEU A 307 28.44 8.33 3.69
C LEU A 307 29.93 8.63 3.76
N ARG A 308 30.80 7.78 3.22
CA ARG A 308 32.27 8.07 3.13
C ARG A 308 32.56 9.22 2.17
N LYS A 309 31.88 9.35 1.03
CA LYS A 309 32.04 10.50 0.13
C LYS A 309 31.63 11.83 0.78
N VAL A 310 30.59 11.82 1.61
CA VAL A 310 30.15 13.01 2.36
C VAL A 310 31.07 13.30 3.54
N SER A 311 31.65 12.29 4.17
CA SER A 311 32.61 12.47 5.27
C SER A 311 34.04 12.76 4.81
N SER A 312 34.37 12.51 3.53
CA SER A 312 35.67 12.84 2.94
C SER A 312 35.73 14.23 2.31
N PHE A 313 34.76 15.11 2.62
CA PHE A 313 34.89 16.54 2.29
C PHE A 313 36.00 17.13 3.13
N SER A 314 37.18 17.22 2.53
CA SER A 314 38.33 17.87 3.12
C SER A 314 38.02 19.35 3.32
N MET A 315 38.14 19.83 4.55
CA MET A 315 38.11 21.26 4.90
C MET A 315 39.41 21.99 4.50
N ALA A 316 40.29 21.36 3.72
CA ALA A 316 41.51 22.00 3.17
C ALA A 316 41.09 22.96 2.06
N GLY A 317 40.85 24.21 2.43
CA GLY A 317 40.51 25.32 1.51
C GLY A 317 39.64 26.41 2.12
N VAL A 318 39.36 26.38 3.41
CA VAL A 318 38.58 27.40 4.14
C VAL A 318 39.33 27.90 5.36
N LEU A 319 40.65 28.12 5.23
CA LEU A 319 41.47 28.95 6.13
C LEU A 319 42.34 29.85 5.27
#